data_d86a79247053050d0fac1656dd626f55
#
_entry.id   d86a79247053050d0fac1656dd626f55
#
_cell.length_a   1.000
_cell.length_b   1.000
_cell.length_c   1.000
_cell.angle_alpha   90.00
_cell.angle_beta   90.00
_cell.angle_gamma   90.00
#
_symmetry.space_group_name_H-M   'P 1'
#
loop_
_entity.id
_entity.type
_entity.pdbx_description
1 polymer ?
#
loop_
_entity_poly.entity_id
_entity_poly.type
_entity_poly.pdbx_seq_one_letter_code
_entity_poly.pdbx_strand_id
1 'polypeptide(L)'
;MRFLLLMLFSITAIADDHASSTDFSNCEGKFVNYYVAKLTPTGSVEGMVEATKMHQKFYDDRGAKVKVYPALQYMRNEDGGTKEDLHRTSTMVIWESIQAWNTWRDDFNALSDAEREAQQIDYDAFVAKYNENTEVVGQRRWCML
;
A
#
# COMPACT_ATOMS: atom_id res chain seq x y z
N MET A 1 1.14 8.61 74.67
CA MET A 1 1.40 9.31 73.42
C MET A 1 1.77 8.30 72.34
N ARG A 2 0.83 8.00 71.42
CA ARG A 2 1.02 7.07 70.30
C ARG A 2 1.27 7.92 69.05
N PHE A 3 2.47 7.87 68.49
CA PHE A 3 2.80 8.47 67.20
C PHE A 3 2.34 7.57 66.09
N LEU A 4 1.36 8.07 65.32
CA LEU A 4 0.86 7.42 64.10
C LEU A 4 1.74 7.91 62.93
N LEU A 5 2.58 7.02 62.38
CA LEU A 5 3.45 7.29 61.25
C LEU A 5 2.62 7.08 59.97
N LEU A 6 2.20 8.19 59.33
CA LEU A 6 1.55 8.13 57.99
C LEU A 6 2.64 7.94 56.95
N MET A 7 2.70 6.71 56.35
CA MET A 7 3.47 6.50 55.12
C MET A 7 2.68 6.99 53.92
N LEU A 8 3.14 8.07 53.30
CA LEU A 8 2.67 8.54 52.00
C LEU A 8 3.33 7.67 50.91
N PHE A 9 2.54 6.76 50.29
CA PHE A 9 2.92 6.09 49.06
C PHE A 9 2.76 7.06 47.90
N SER A 10 3.87 7.60 47.39
CA SER A 10 3.87 8.31 46.11
C SER A 10 3.76 7.28 44.97
N ILE A 11 2.60 7.20 44.34
CA ILE A 11 2.41 6.46 43.10
C ILE A 11 3.01 7.34 41.99
N THR A 12 4.23 7.03 41.56
CA THR A 12 4.75 7.57 40.30
C THR A 12 4.00 6.89 39.16
N ALA A 13 3.05 7.59 38.54
CA ALA A 13 2.49 7.20 37.23
C ALA A 13 3.63 7.25 36.22
N ILE A 14 4.11 6.08 35.79
CA ILE A 14 4.96 5.99 34.62
C ILE A 14 4.00 6.23 33.45
N ALA A 15 4.02 7.43 32.90
CA ALA A 15 3.43 7.69 31.59
C ALA A 15 4.33 6.95 30.60
N ASP A 16 3.85 5.83 30.07
CA ASP A 16 4.42 5.20 28.89
C ASP A 16 4.22 6.19 27.74
N ASP A 17 5.28 6.96 27.49
CA ASP A 17 5.38 7.84 26.33
C ASP A 17 5.62 6.94 25.11
N HIS A 18 4.55 6.28 24.62
CA HIS A 18 4.54 5.65 23.32
C HIS A 18 4.60 6.75 22.25
N ALA A 19 5.77 7.37 22.12
CA ALA A 19 6.07 8.12 20.91
C ALA A 19 5.99 7.14 19.75
N SER A 20 4.85 7.17 19.04
CA SER A 20 4.68 6.34 17.83
C SER A 20 5.84 6.66 16.89
N SER A 21 6.68 5.67 16.64
CA SER A 21 7.80 5.82 15.71
C SER A 21 7.24 6.21 14.35
N THR A 22 7.75 7.31 13.78
CA THR A 22 7.44 7.72 12.41
C THR A 22 8.33 7.01 11.38
N ASP A 23 9.22 6.12 11.82
CA ASP A 23 10.02 5.30 10.94
C ASP A 23 9.12 4.28 10.22
N PHE A 24 9.14 4.33 8.90
CA PHE A 24 8.34 3.46 8.06
C PHE A 24 8.63 1.95 8.27
N SER A 25 9.86 1.60 8.68
CA SER A 25 10.23 0.21 9.02
C SER A 25 9.44 -0.36 10.19
N ASN A 26 8.88 0.51 11.04
CA ASN A 26 8.07 0.17 12.21
C ASN A 26 6.57 0.25 11.93
N CYS A 27 6.15 0.17 10.66
CA CYS A 27 4.74 0.13 10.31
C CYS A 27 4.07 -1.12 10.88
N GLU A 28 3.22 -0.94 11.90
CA GLU A 28 2.42 -2.01 12.53
C GLU A 28 1.12 -2.30 11.80
N GLY A 29 0.76 -1.45 10.84
CA GLY A 29 -0.44 -1.58 10.02
C GLY A 29 -0.19 -2.28 8.68
N LYS A 30 -1.12 -2.08 7.74
CA LYS A 30 -0.97 -2.57 6.39
C LYS A 30 0.05 -1.74 5.61
N PHE A 31 0.91 -2.41 4.87
CA PHE A 31 1.84 -1.77 3.94
C PHE A 31 1.17 -1.56 2.58
N VAL A 32 1.21 -0.35 2.05
CA VAL A 32 0.60 -0.01 0.77
C VAL A 32 1.61 0.62 -0.18
N ASN A 33 1.76 0.03 -1.37
CA ASN A 33 2.32 0.73 -2.52
C ASN A 33 1.18 1.43 -3.26
N TYR A 34 1.26 2.74 -3.37
CA TYR A 34 0.25 3.58 -3.99
C TYR A 34 0.81 4.26 -5.24
N TYR A 35 0.23 3.94 -6.37
CA TYR A 35 0.59 4.47 -7.68
C TYR A 35 -0.47 5.44 -8.14
N VAL A 36 -0.09 6.71 -8.33
CA VAL A 36 -0.95 7.74 -8.93
C VAL A 36 -0.63 7.83 -10.40
N ALA A 37 -1.66 7.82 -11.23
CA ALA A 37 -1.51 7.85 -12.68
C ALA A 37 -2.53 8.81 -13.32
N LYS A 38 -2.31 9.14 -14.58
CA LYS A 38 -3.29 9.75 -15.48
C LYS A 38 -3.58 8.78 -16.62
N LEU A 39 -4.75 8.88 -17.24
CA LEU A 39 -5.02 8.13 -18.46
C LEU A 39 -4.07 8.59 -19.57
N THR A 40 -3.62 7.65 -20.40
CA THR A 40 -2.96 7.98 -21.68
C THR A 40 -3.99 8.55 -22.66
N PRO A 41 -3.58 9.22 -23.74
CA PRO A 41 -4.53 9.77 -24.73
C PRO A 41 -5.49 8.74 -25.35
N THR A 42 -5.09 7.46 -25.38
CA THR A 42 -5.88 6.33 -25.90
C THR A 42 -6.33 5.37 -24.82
N GLY A 43 -5.97 5.64 -23.56
CA GLY A 43 -6.27 4.78 -22.43
C GLY A 43 -7.67 4.96 -21.88
N SER A 44 -8.13 3.96 -21.16
CA SER A 44 -9.45 3.94 -20.55
C SER A 44 -9.44 3.47 -19.11
N VAL A 45 -10.49 3.81 -18.36
CA VAL A 45 -10.72 3.30 -17.01
C VAL A 45 -10.89 1.79 -17.03
N GLU A 46 -11.63 1.28 -18.03
CA GLU A 46 -11.87 -0.16 -18.21
C GLU A 46 -10.55 -0.92 -18.43
N GLY A 47 -9.66 -0.37 -19.27
CA GLY A 47 -8.33 -0.96 -19.51
C GLY A 47 -7.45 -0.96 -18.27
N MET A 48 -7.49 0.11 -17.47
CA MET A 48 -6.81 0.19 -16.18
C MET A 48 -7.36 -0.85 -15.18
N VAL A 49 -8.68 -1.03 -15.12
CA VAL A 49 -9.33 -2.04 -14.26
C VAL A 49 -8.95 -3.46 -14.72
N GLU A 50 -8.88 -3.72 -16.02
CA GLU A 50 -8.39 -4.99 -16.55
C GLU A 50 -6.93 -5.26 -16.13
N ALA A 51 -6.04 -4.29 -16.30
CA ALA A 51 -4.66 -4.38 -15.83
C ALA A 51 -4.57 -4.69 -14.33
N THR A 52 -5.45 -4.06 -13.53
CA THR A 52 -5.54 -4.31 -12.08
C THR A 52 -5.95 -5.76 -11.77
N LYS A 53 -6.89 -6.34 -12.53
CA LYS A 53 -7.28 -7.75 -12.39
C LYS A 53 -6.12 -8.70 -12.74
N MET A 54 -5.38 -8.40 -13.80
CA MET A 54 -4.18 -9.18 -14.17
C MET A 54 -3.12 -9.09 -13.08
N HIS A 55 -2.91 -7.91 -12.51
CA HIS A 55 -1.98 -7.68 -11.41
C HIS A 55 -2.39 -8.44 -10.14
N GLN A 56 -3.70 -8.44 -9.78
CA GLN A 56 -4.20 -9.26 -8.66
C GLN A 56 -3.96 -10.75 -8.93
N LYS A 57 -4.28 -11.22 -10.15
CA LYS A 57 -4.07 -12.62 -10.54
C LYS A 57 -2.60 -13.01 -10.44
N PHE A 58 -1.67 -12.14 -10.84
CA PHE A 58 -0.23 -12.38 -10.70
C PHE A 58 0.16 -12.75 -9.25
N TYR A 59 -0.41 -12.07 -8.27
CA TYR A 59 -0.19 -12.35 -6.86
C TYR A 59 -0.95 -13.59 -6.37
N ASP A 60 -2.21 -13.74 -6.78
CA ASP A 60 -3.06 -14.88 -6.36
C ASP A 60 -2.45 -16.22 -6.83
N ASP A 61 -1.94 -16.29 -8.06
CA ASP A 61 -1.28 -17.47 -8.63
C ASP A 61 -0.02 -17.89 -7.84
N ARG A 62 0.53 -16.97 -7.05
CA ARG A 62 1.76 -17.18 -6.25
C ARG A 62 1.49 -17.21 -4.75
N GLY A 63 0.23 -17.23 -4.34
CA GLY A 63 -0.17 -17.33 -2.94
C GLY A 63 0.18 -16.11 -2.09
N ALA A 64 0.47 -14.96 -2.71
CA ALA A 64 0.81 -13.75 -1.99
C ALA A 64 -0.40 -13.16 -1.26
N LYS A 65 -0.22 -12.77 0.00
CA LYS A 65 -1.26 -12.15 0.83
C LYS A 65 -1.33 -10.65 0.58
N VAL A 66 -1.82 -10.28 -0.59
CA VAL A 66 -1.91 -8.90 -1.06
C VAL A 66 -3.23 -8.66 -1.78
N LYS A 67 -3.72 -7.43 -1.76
CA LYS A 67 -4.88 -6.99 -2.51
C LYS A 67 -4.54 -5.81 -3.39
N VAL A 68 -4.98 -5.85 -4.64
CA VAL A 68 -4.77 -4.79 -5.63
C VAL A 68 -6.10 -4.13 -5.96
N TYR A 69 -6.21 -2.83 -5.71
CA TYR A 69 -7.42 -2.06 -5.94
C TYR A 69 -7.18 -0.93 -6.94
N PRO A 70 -8.02 -0.78 -7.96
CA PRO A 70 -8.10 0.42 -8.76
C PRO A 70 -8.88 1.50 -7.99
N ALA A 71 -8.53 2.76 -8.18
CA ALA A 71 -9.32 3.87 -7.68
C ALA A 71 -9.31 5.05 -8.66
N LEU A 72 -10.38 5.83 -8.61
CA LEU A 72 -10.54 7.07 -9.36
C LEU A 72 -10.46 8.26 -8.39
N GLN A 73 -9.75 9.30 -8.78
CA GLN A 73 -9.57 10.49 -7.97
C GLN A 73 -10.26 11.68 -8.62
N TYR A 74 -11.08 12.33 -7.84
CA TYR A 74 -11.80 13.55 -8.21
C TYR A 74 -11.36 14.70 -7.29
N MET A 75 -11.32 15.90 -7.84
CA MET A 75 -11.01 17.10 -7.06
C MET A 75 -12.23 17.54 -6.26
N ARG A 76 -11.97 18.07 -5.07
CA ARG A 76 -13.01 18.73 -4.26
C ARG A 76 -13.23 20.17 -4.74
N ASN A 77 -14.48 20.60 -4.80
CA ASN A 77 -14.85 21.99 -5.03
C ASN A 77 -14.63 22.85 -3.78
N GLU A 78 -14.63 24.17 -3.94
CA GLU A 78 -14.50 25.12 -2.82
C GLU A 78 -15.70 25.06 -1.86
N ASP A 79 -16.89 24.77 -2.38
CA ASP A 79 -18.13 24.56 -1.61
C ASP A 79 -18.21 23.21 -0.89
N GLY A 80 -17.18 22.35 -1.06
CA GLY A 80 -17.11 21.04 -0.48
C GLY A 80 -17.68 19.90 -1.33
N GLY A 81 -18.27 20.21 -2.49
CA GLY A 81 -18.71 19.23 -3.48
C GLY A 81 -17.55 18.54 -4.21
N THR A 82 -17.86 17.72 -5.20
CA THR A 82 -16.89 17.00 -6.02
C THR A 82 -16.97 17.49 -7.47
N LYS A 83 -15.81 17.76 -8.08
CA LYS A 83 -15.74 17.99 -9.54
C LYS A 83 -16.02 16.68 -10.27
N GLU A 84 -16.81 16.73 -11.32
CA GLU A 84 -17.20 15.54 -12.10
C GLU A 84 -16.07 15.01 -12.98
N ASP A 85 -15.12 15.90 -13.36
CA ASP A 85 -14.00 15.51 -14.22
C ASP A 85 -13.00 14.62 -13.45
N LEU A 86 -12.66 13.48 -14.06
CA LEU A 86 -11.64 12.59 -13.54
C LEU A 86 -10.29 13.31 -13.47
N HIS A 87 -9.75 13.47 -12.26
CA HIS A 87 -8.46 14.11 -12.05
C HIS A 87 -7.29 13.16 -12.24
N ARG A 88 -7.38 11.96 -11.62
CA ARG A 88 -6.34 10.92 -11.67
C ARG A 88 -6.96 9.54 -11.51
N THR A 89 -6.22 8.56 -11.96
CA THR A 89 -6.42 7.17 -11.58
C THR A 89 -5.38 6.75 -10.56
N SER A 90 -5.59 5.63 -9.90
CA SER A 90 -4.58 5.06 -9.02
C SER A 90 -4.74 3.55 -8.86
N THR A 91 -3.63 2.92 -8.49
CA THR A 91 -3.59 1.52 -8.10
C THR A 91 -2.99 1.43 -6.71
N MET A 92 -3.67 0.74 -5.81
CA MET A 92 -3.20 0.45 -4.46
C MET A 92 -2.88 -1.03 -4.34
N VAL A 93 -1.63 -1.35 -4.01
CA VAL A 93 -1.18 -2.72 -3.72
C VAL A 93 -1.03 -2.82 -2.20
N ILE A 94 -1.98 -3.49 -1.56
CA ILE A 94 -2.14 -3.51 -0.10
C ILE A 94 -1.71 -4.86 0.44
N TRP A 95 -0.60 -4.89 1.16
CA TRP A 95 -0.06 -6.04 1.88
C TRP A 95 -0.60 -6.08 3.30
N GLU A 96 -0.75 -7.27 3.87
CA GLU A 96 -1.18 -7.43 5.27
C GLU A 96 -0.25 -6.72 6.26
N SER A 97 1.06 -6.68 5.95
CA SER A 97 2.08 -6.00 6.74
C SER A 97 3.34 -5.74 5.90
N ILE A 98 4.27 -4.95 6.42
CA ILE A 98 5.59 -4.76 5.82
C ILE A 98 6.40 -6.06 5.83
N GLN A 99 6.19 -6.94 6.82
CA GLN A 99 6.84 -8.24 6.89
C GLN A 99 6.36 -9.16 5.77
N ALA A 100 5.05 -9.17 5.47
CA ALA A 100 4.50 -9.94 4.35
C ALA A 100 5.11 -9.50 3.00
N TRP A 101 5.30 -8.18 2.80
CA TRP A 101 5.99 -7.67 1.63
C TRP A 101 7.48 -8.04 1.59
N ASN A 102 8.18 -7.98 2.73
CA ASN A 102 9.58 -8.38 2.82
C ASN A 102 9.75 -9.88 2.49
N THR A 103 8.93 -10.75 3.09
CA THR A 103 8.94 -12.20 2.80
C THR A 103 8.74 -12.46 1.31
N TRP A 104 7.71 -11.85 0.70
CA TRP A 104 7.48 -11.95 -0.73
C TRP A 104 8.70 -11.58 -1.57
N ARG A 105 9.35 -10.45 -1.25
CA ARG A 105 10.54 -9.99 -1.95
C ARG A 105 11.71 -10.95 -1.78
N ASP A 106 11.91 -11.47 -0.58
CA ASP A 106 13.01 -12.39 -0.27
C ASP A 106 12.78 -13.73 -0.95
N ASP A 107 11.55 -14.24 -0.99
CA ASP A 107 11.16 -15.44 -1.74
C ASP A 107 11.40 -15.24 -3.25
N PHE A 108 11.03 -14.09 -3.81
CA PHE A 108 11.30 -13.74 -5.21
C PHE A 108 12.81 -13.71 -5.51
N ASN A 109 13.61 -13.17 -4.61
CA ASN A 109 15.06 -13.11 -4.77
C ASN A 109 15.74 -14.49 -4.66
N ALA A 110 15.10 -15.44 -3.98
CA ALA A 110 15.57 -16.80 -3.81
C ALA A 110 15.25 -17.75 -4.99
N LEU A 111 14.41 -17.30 -5.94
CA LEU A 111 14.04 -18.07 -7.12
C LEU A 111 15.26 -18.36 -8.01
N SER A 112 15.25 -19.51 -8.67
CA SER A 112 16.17 -19.79 -9.78
C SER A 112 15.96 -18.82 -10.94
N ASP A 113 16.96 -18.67 -11.80
CA ASP A 113 16.88 -17.77 -12.96
C ASP A 113 15.71 -18.14 -13.89
N ALA A 114 15.44 -19.43 -14.11
CA ALA A 114 14.32 -19.89 -14.94
C ALA A 114 12.95 -19.57 -14.32
N GLU A 115 12.78 -19.72 -13.01
CA GLU A 115 11.54 -19.35 -12.31
C GLU A 115 11.33 -17.85 -12.31
N ARG A 116 12.41 -17.09 -12.15
CA ARG A 116 12.37 -15.61 -12.19
C ARG A 116 11.99 -15.10 -13.57
N GLU A 117 12.55 -15.69 -14.64
CA GLU A 117 12.20 -15.36 -16.02
C GLU A 117 10.72 -15.64 -16.30
N ALA A 118 10.20 -16.80 -15.87
CA ALA A 118 8.79 -17.14 -16.00
C ALA A 118 7.89 -16.14 -15.27
N GLN A 119 8.25 -15.72 -14.04
CA GLN A 119 7.51 -14.70 -13.31
C GLN A 119 7.58 -13.32 -13.99
N GLN A 120 8.72 -12.98 -14.59
CA GLN A 120 8.89 -11.72 -15.29
C GLN A 120 7.96 -11.58 -16.49
N ILE A 121 7.69 -12.66 -17.23
CA ILE A 121 6.75 -12.67 -18.34
C ILE A 121 5.34 -12.24 -17.86
N ASP A 122 4.86 -12.84 -16.77
CA ASP A 122 3.55 -12.51 -16.21
C ASP A 122 3.51 -11.07 -15.65
N TYR A 123 4.60 -10.64 -15.02
CA TYR A 123 4.77 -9.26 -14.53
C TYR A 123 4.70 -8.26 -15.67
N ASP A 124 5.47 -8.48 -16.73
CA ASP A 124 5.52 -7.61 -17.89
C ASP A 124 4.16 -7.53 -18.61
N ALA A 125 3.38 -8.60 -18.61
CA ALA A 125 2.06 -8.62 -19.23
C ALA A 125 1.09 -7.63 -18.58
N PHE A 126 0.98 -7.62 -17.24
CA PHE A 126 0.09 -6.64 -16.58
C PHE A 126 0.67 -5.22 -16.60
N VAL A 127 1.99 -5.06 -16.53
CA VAL A 127 2.65 -3.75 -16.67
C VAL A 127 2.40 -3.16 -18.05
N ALA A 128 2.53 -3.95 -19.11
CA ALA A 128 2.20 -3.51 -20.46
C ALA A 128 0.75 -3.04 -20.56
N LYS A 129 -0.19 -3.80 -19.98
CA LYS A 129 -1.61 -3.43 -19.96
C LYS A 129 -1.87 -2.12 -19.20
N TYR A 130 -1.17 -1.87 -18.07
CA TYR A 130 -1.22 -0.56 -17.41
C TYR A 130 -0.69 0.53 -18.33
N ASN A 131 0.48 0.34 -18.96
CA ASN A 131 1.14 1.34 -19.81
C ASN A 131 0.34 1.72 -21.06
N GLU A 132 -0.49 0.81 -21.60
CA GLU A 132 -1.45 1.11 -22.67
C GLU A 132 -2.49 2.14 -22.20
N ASN A 133 -2.92 2.09 -20.95
CA ASN A 133 -4.07 2.83 -20.44
C ASN A 133 -3.70 3.99 -19.52
N THR A 134 -2.56 3.90 -18.83
CA THR A 134 -2.19 4.87 -17.78
C THR A 134 -0.70 5.21 -17.85
N GLU A 135 -0.38 6.42 -17.40
CA GLU A 135 0.99 6.90 -17.17
C GLU A 135 1.14 7.22 -15.67
N VAL A 136 2.04 6.53 -14.99
CA VAL A 136 2.33 6.78 -13.57
C VAL A 136 3.00 8.14 -13.42
N VAL A 137 2.38 9.03 -12.63
CA VAL A 137 2.88 10.38 -12.33
C VAL A 137 3.40 10.52 -10.89
N GLY A 138 3.24 9.50 -10.07
CA GLY A 138 3.77 9.48 -8.71
C GLY A 138 3.60 8.15 -8.02
N GLN A 139 4.49 7.89 -7.08
CA GLN A 139 4.43 6.74 -6.18
C GLN A 139 4.51 7.18 -4.73
N ARG A 140 3.79 6.49 -3.86
CA ARG A 140 3.83 6.70 -2.41
C ARG A 140 3.81 5.34 -1.71
N ARG A 141 4.35 5.30 -0.52
CA ARG A 141 4.19 4.18 0.41
C ARG A 141 3.43 4.66 1.62
N TRP A 142 2.43 3.90 2.02
CA TRP A 142 1.61 4.21 3.19
C TRP A 142 1.70 3.10 4.21
N CYS A 143 1.71 3.49 5.47
CA CYS A 143 1.39 2.64 6.61
C CYS A 143 -0.07 2.93 6.97
N MET A 144 -0.97 1.98 6.73
CA MET A 144 -2.38 2.10 7.12
C MET A 144 -2.55 1.49 8.51
N LEU A 145 -2.75 2.33 9.51
CA LEU A 145 -2.92 1.99 10.93
C LEU A 145 -4.32 1.45 11.23
#